data_7b4e9a750397d84be049bb03976b55a8
#
_entry.id   7b4e9a750397d84be049bb03976b55a8
#
_cell.length_a   1.000
_cell.length_b   1.000
_cell.length_c   1.000
_cell.angle_alpha   90.00
_cell.angle_beta   90.00
_cell.angle_gamma   90.00
#
_symmetry.space_group_name_H-M   'P 1'
#
loop_
_entity.id
_entity.type
_entity.pdbx_description
1 polymer ?
#
loop_
_entity_poly.entity_id
_entity_poly.type
_entity_poly.pdbx_seq_one_letter_code
_entity_poly.pdbx_strand_id
1 'polypeptide(L)'
;MSALRKVLVVDDDPVVGRSFNRVLSQDKGYAVITASNAAEALEKLREQEYDLVFTDIKMPGMDGVELAEQVKARRPWTPVVIVTGYGTTANEERAKAAGVSDFLRKPLSPEMIEGSAQHALLAPAPRAVAKEEPQALAPVAQVAVQNQSRAKAIGLFLAAPFIGLAYAVLLPFVGVSMLVWAGVKALKAKPREV
;
A
#
# COMPACT_ATOMS: atom_id res chain seq x y z
N MET A 1 8.03 0.37 39.48
CA MET A 1 7.71 -0.74 38.57
C MET A 1 7.60 -0.17 37.18
N SER A 2 8.44 -0.63 36.24
CA SER A 2 8.33 -0.21 34.82
C SER A 2 7.05 -0.80 34.24
N ALA A 3 6.29 -0.01 33.47
CA ALA A 3 5.11 -0.52 32.78
C ALA A 3 5.54 -1.59 31.76
N LEU A 4 4.79 -2.71 31.67
CA LEU A 4 5.05 -3.75 30.70
C LEU A 4 4.76 -3.22 29.27
N ARG A 5 5.63 -3.53 28.34
CA ARG A 5 5.42 -3.23 26.91
C ARG A 5 4.38 -4.17 26.32
N LYS A 6 3.31 -3.61 25.80
CA LYS A 6 2.20 -4.39 25.23
C LYS A 6 2.53 -4.76 23.78
N VAL A 7 2.57 -6.06 23.51
CA VAL A 7 2.84 -6.61 22.19
C VAL A 7 1.60 -7.35 21.69
N LEU A 8 1.06 -6.93 20.54
CA LEU A 8 -0.03 -7.63 19.87
C LEU A 8 0.56 -8.60 18.83
N VAL A 9 0.17 -9.86 18.92
CA VAL A 9 0.54 -10.92 17.96
C VAL A 9 -0.70 -11.39 17.24
N VAL A 10 -0.70 -11.23 15.91
CA VAL A 10 -1.83 -11.56 15.03
C VAL A 10 -1.43 -12.71 14.12
N ASP A 11 -1.99 -13.88 14.38
CA ASP A 11 -1.70 -15.10 13.64
C ASP A 11 -2.88 -16.08 13.84
N ASP A 12 -3.35 -16.74 12.79
CA ASP A 12 -4.43 -17.71 12.84
C ASP A 12 -3.98 -19.04 13.46
N ASP A 13 -2.65 -19.29 13.55
CA ASP A 13 -2.09 -20.43 14.28
C ASP A 13 -1.85 -20.07 15.77
N PRO A 14 -2.61 -20.66 16.70
CA PRO A 14 -2.43 -20.40 18.13
C PRO A 14 -1.07 -20.88 18.67
N VAL A 15 -0.34 -21.72 17.95
CA VAL A 15 1.02 -22.15 18.33
C VAL A 15 1.99 -20.99 18.30
N VAL A 16 1.84 -20.11 17.30
CA VAL A 16 2.67 -18.90 17.16
C VAL A 16 2.49 -17.98 18.37
N GLY A 17 1.24 -17.68 18.74
CA GLY A 17 0.95 -16.85 19.92
C GLY A 17 1.56 -17.41 21.20
N ARG A 18 1.49 -18.75 21.41
CA ARG A 18 2.14 -19.41 22.56
C ARG A 18 3.65 -19.28 22.53
N SER A 19 4.26 -19.35 21.35
CA SER A 19 5.70 -19.19 21.18
C SER A 19 6.15 -17.78 21.54
N PHE A 20 5.42 -16.77 21.07
CA PHE A 20 5.70 -15.37 21.45
C PHE A 20 5.52 -15.14 22.96
N ASN A 21 4.47 -15.66 23.58
CA ASN A 21 4.27 -15.56 25.04
C ASN A 21 5.41 -16.19 25.87
N ARG A 22 6.00 -17.27 25.33
CA ARG A 22 7.15 -17.92 25.99
C ARG A 22 8.42 -17.09 25.88
N VAL A 23 8.64 -16.48 24.72
CA VAL A 23 9.87 -15.71 24.43
C VAL A 23 9.79 -14.31 25.02
N LEU A 24 8.67 -13.60 24.79
CA LEU A 24 8.41 -12.24 25.30
C LEU A 24 7.57 -12.34 26.58
N SER A 25 8.21 -12.82 27.66
CA SER A 25 7.54 -13.01 28.94
C SER A 25 7.45 -11.73 29.78
N GLN A 26 6.59 -11.74 30.80
CA GLN A 26 6.45 -10.63 31.74
C GLN A 26 7.75 -10.34 32.50
N ASP A 27 8.53 -11.38 32.81
CA ASP A 27 9.83 -11.25 33.45
C ASP A 27 10.83 -10.44 32.62
N LYS A 28 10.65 -10.43 31.30
CA LYS A 28 11.42 -9.62 30.34
C LYS A 28 10.78 -8.24 30.06
N GLY A 29 9.70 -7.91 30.75
CA GLY A 29 9.03 -6.61 30.62
C GLY A 29 8.00 -6.53 29.50
N TYR A 30 7.47 -7.65 29.00
CA TYR A 30 6.48 -7.69 27.92
C TYR A 30 5.13 -8.24 28.40
N ALA A 31 4.04 -7.75 27.82
CA ALA A 31 2.71 -8.31 27.92
C ALA A 31 2.21 -8.64 26.49
N VAL A 32 2.19 -9.93 26.17
CA VAL A 32 1.78 -10.41 24.85
C VAL A 32 0.27 -10.65 24.85
N ILE A 33 -0.39 -10.03 23.89
CA ILE A 33 -1.82 -10.20 23.59
C ILE A 33 -1.93 -10.80 22.20
N THR A 34 -2.79 -11.79 22.01
CA THR A 34 -2.96 -12.48 20.74
C THR A 34 -4.29 -12.13 20.08
N ALA A 35 -4.31 -12.14 18.75
CA ALA A 35 -5.51 -12.05 17.92
C ALA A 35 -5.41 -13.12 16.81
N SER A 36 -6.51 -13.75 16.47
CA SER A 36 -6.57 -14.85 15.50
C SER A 36 -6.77 -14.37 14.05
N ASN A 37 -7.07 -13.10 13.84
CA ASN A 37 -7.29 -12.47 12.53
C ASN A 37 -7.18 -10.96 12.63
N ALA A 38 -7.15 -10.32 11.45
CA ALA A 38 -7.01 -8.86 11.37
C ALA A 38 -8.20 -8.09 11.96
N ALA A 39 -9.42 -8.61 11.87
CA ALA A 39 -10.60 -7.96 12.44
C ALA A 39 -10.51 -7.87 13.97
N GLU A 40 -10.20 -8.99 14.63
CA GLU A 40 -9.96 -9.04 16.07
C GLU A 40 -8.79 -8.13 16.49
N ALA A 41 -7.72 -8.10 15.69
CA ALA A 41 -6.59 -7.22 15.94
C ALA A 41 -6.99 -5.74 15.91
N LEU A 42 -7.79 -5.34 14.91
CA LEU A 42 -8.28 -3.96 14.80
C LEU A 42 -9.23 -3.57 15.94
N GLU A 43 -10.04 -4.48 16.47
CA GLU A 43 -10.85 -4.25 17.66
C GLU A 43 -9.96 -4.00 18.88
N LYS A 44 -9.00 -4.88 19.13
CA LYS A 44 -8.04 -4.72 20.24
C LYS A 44 -7.24 -3.42 20.13
N LEU A 45 -6.85 -3.04 18.92
CA LEU A 45 -6.16 -1.77 18.65
C LEU A 45 -7.05 -0.53 18.90
N ARG A 46 -8.39 -0.66 18.84
CA ARG A 46 -9.31 0.44 19.21
C ARG A 46 -9.45 0.57 20.73
N GLU A 47 -9.42 -0.54 21.45
CA GLU A 47 -9.64 -0.59 22.90
C GLU A 47 -8.42 -0.10 23.69
N GLN A 48 -7.21 -0.38 23.20
CA GLN A 48 -5.98 -0.03 23.91
C GLN A 48 -4.81 0.25 22.95
N GLU A 49 -3.76 0.83 23.50
CA GLU A 49 -2.51 1.06 22.78
C GLU A 49 -1.56 -0.14 22.93
N TYR A 50 -0.81 -0.38 21.86
CA TYR A 50 0.24 -1.39 21.80
C TYR A 50 1.55 -0.75 21.40
N ASP A 51 2.63 -1.20 22.04
CA ASP A 51 3.98 -0.73 21.76
C ASP A 51 4.57 -1.37 20.50
N LEU A 52 4.05 -2.56 20.11
CA LEU A 52 4.52 -3.32 18.96
C LEU A 52 3.41 -4.26 18.47
N VAL A 53 3.32 -4.45 17.15
CA VAL A 53 2.41 -5.41 16.50
C VAL A 53 3.25 -6.38 15.66
N PHE A 54 3.07 -7.68 15.88
CA PHE A 54 3.49 -8.74 14.97
C PHE A 54 2.27 -9.26 14.22
N THR A 55 2.39 -9.49 12.91
CA THR A 55 1.28 -10.02 12.11
C THR A 55 1.76 -11.00 11.05
N ASP A 56 1.06 -12.13 10.90
CA ASP A 56 1.25 -12.98 9.71
C ASP A 56 0.63 -12.30 8.47
N ILE A 57 1.17 -12.60 7.30
CA ILE A 57 0.60 -12.13 6.02
C ILE A 57 -0.66 -12.94 5.70
N LYS A 58 -0.58 -14.28 5.82
CA LYS A 58 -1.61 -15.16 5.33
C LYS A 58 -2.62 -15.50 6.41
N MET A 59 -3.66 -14.70 6.49
CA MET A 59 -4.78 -14.90 7.41
C MET A 59 -6.11 -14.88 6.66
N PRO A 60 -7.17 -15.51 7.21
CA PRO A 60 -8.52 -15.39 6.65
C PRO A 60 -9.02 -13.95 6.62
N GLY A 61 -9.54 -13.53 5.46
CA GLY A 61 -10.06 -12.18 5.26
C GLY A 61 -8.97 -11.18 4.86
N MET A 62 -8.69 -10.21 5.71
CA MET A 62 -7.67 -9.18 5.50
C MET A 62 -6.27 -9.74 5.71
N ASP A 63 -5.35 -9.50 4.77
CA ASP A 63 -3.95 -9.91 4.90
C ASP A 63 -3.17 -9.02 5.90
N GLY A 64 -2.01 -9.53 6.37
CA GLY A 64 -1.22 -8.82 7.38
C GLY A 64 -0.56 -7.54 6.87
N VAL A 65 -0.35 -7.39 5.57
CA VAL A 65 0.17 -6.15 4.98
C VAL A 65 -0.93 -5.07 4.98
N GLU A 66 -2.16 -5.44 4.61
CA GLU A 66 -3.32 -4.55 4.70
C GLU A 66 -3.60 -4.13 6.15
N LEU A 67 -3.44 -5.06 7.11
CA LEU A 67 -3.53 -4.73 8.54
C LEU A 67 -2.45 -3.71 8.93
N ALA A 68 -1.20 -3.92 8.48
CA ALA A 68 -0.09 -2.99 8.74
C ALA A 68 -0.37 -1.59 8.17
N GLU A 69 -0.90 -1.49 6.96
CA GLU A 69 -1.32 -0.22 6.34
C GLU A 69 -2.37 0.51 7.20
N GLN A 70 -3.38 -0.21 7.69
CA GLN A 70 -4.40 0.38 8.55
C GLN A 70 -3.86 0.82 9.92
N VAL A 71 -2.95 0.04 10.51
CA VAL A 71 -2.27 0.41 11.76
C VAL A 71 -1.45 1.68 11.53
N LYS A 72 -0.63 1.72 10.49
CA LYS A 72 0.23 2.87 10.17
C LYS A 72 -0.57 4.12 9.80
N ALA A 73 -1.70 3.98 9.14
CA ALA A 73 -2.58 5.11 8.82
C ALA A 73 -3.17 5.78 10.08
N ARG A 74 -3.45 5.01 11.12
CA ARG A 74 -4.06 5.51 12.36
C ARG A 74 -3.04 5.81 13.45
N ARG A 75 -1.95 5.04 13.52
CA ARG A 75 -0.90 5.07 14.54
C ARG A 75 0.48 4.91 13.89
N PRO A 76 0.98 5.92 13.17
CA PRO A 76 2.24 5.84 12.42
C PRO A 76 3.44 5.53 13.32
N TRP A 77 3.35 5.85 14.60
CA TRP A 77 4.38 5.58 15.59
C TRP A 77 4.43 4.13 16.07
N THR A 78 3.35 3.35 15.93
CA THR A 78 3.33 1.96 16.37
C THR A 78 4.15 1.11 15.38
N PRO A 79 5.24 0.49 15.80
CA PRO A 79 6.00 -0.41 14.95
C PRO A 79 5.17 -1.65 14.61
N VAL A 80 5.28 -2.09 13.36
CA VAL A 80 4.64 -3.32 12.87
C VAL A 80 5.73 -4.20 12.26
N VAL A 81 5.74 -5.47 12.65
CA VAL A 81 6.65 -6.49 12.13
C VAL A 81 5.82 -7.57 11.45
N ILE A 82 6.17 -7.88 10.21
CA ILE A 82 5.56 -8.99 9.47
C ILE A 82 6.28 -10.28 9.83
N VAL A 83 5.52 -11.35 10.07
CA VAL A 83 6.03 -12.69 10.37
C VAL A 83 5.33 -13.68 9.47
N THR A 84 6.03 -14.31 8.51
CA THR A 84 5.34 -15.18 7.55
C THR A 84 6.17 -16.35 7.05
N GLY A 85 5.50 -17.47 6.77
CA GLY A 85 6.05 -18.59 6.01
C GLY A 85 5.99 -18.39 4.49
N TYR A 86 5.30 -17.34 4.02
CA TYR A 86 5.05 -17.07 2.59
C TYR A 86 5.71 -15.76 2.14
N GLY A 87 6.95 -15.54 2.55
CA GLY A 87 7.73 -14.36 2.16
C GLY A 87 8.15 -14.40 0.70
N THR A 88 7.39 -13.74 -0.18
CA THR A 88 7.80 -13.45 -1.56
C THR A 88 8.41 -12.05 -1.63
N THR A 89 9.24 -11.80 -2.64
CA THR A 89 9.80 -10.46 -2.88
C THR A 89 8.70 -9.41 -3.02
N ALA A 90 7.60 -9.75 -3.68
CA ALA A 90 6.45 -8.85 -3.82
C ALA A 90 5.80 -8.50 -2.46
N ASN A 91 5.69 -9.47 -1.55
CA ASN A 91 5.16 -9.22 -0.21
C ASN A 91 6.11 -8.36 0.63
N GLU A 92 7.42 -8.55 0.50
CA GLU A 92 8.42 -7.71 1.16
C GLU A 92 8.38 -6.25 0.66
N GLU A 93 8.22 -6.06 -0.65
CA GLU A 93 8.08 -4.71 -1.24
C GLU A 93 6.78 -4.02 -0.78
N ARG A 94 5.65 -4.74 -0.77
CA ARG A 94 4.38 -4.23 -0.22
C ARG A 94 4.52 -3.85 1.26
N ALA A 95 5.13 -4.72 2.07
CA ALA A 95 5.37 -4.47 3.48
C ALA A 95 6.25 -3.23 3.71
N LYS A 96 7.32 -3.07 2.93
CA LYS A 96 8.16 -1.85 2.96
C LYS A 96 7.37 -0.60 2.59
N ALA A 97 6.54 -0.66 1.55
CA ALA A 97 5.69 0.45 1.15
C ALA A 97 4.64 0.82 2.22
N ALA A 98 4.14 -0.17 2.96
CA ALA A 98 3.25 0.00 4.11
C ALA A 98 3.97 0.59 5.36
N GLY A 99 5.30 0.73 5.33
CA GLY A 99 6.08 1.30 6.42
C GLY A 99 6.26 0.35 7.61
N VAL A 100 6.31 -0.97 7.37
CA VAL A 100 6.62 -1.95 8.42
C VAL A 100 8.06 -1.78 8.91
N SER A 101 8.27 -2.12 10.18
CA SER A 101 9.57 -1.93 10.85
C SER A 101 10.52 -3.08 10.56
N ASP A 102 10.00 -4.29 10.35
CA ASP A 102 10.81 -5.48 10.09
C ASP A 102 9.98 -6.58 9.41
N PHE A 103 10.67 -7.57 8.81
CA PHE A 103 10.07 -8.69 8.11
C PHE A 103 10.78 -9.99 8.47
N LEU A 104 10.10 -10.87 9.20
CA LEU A 104 10.62 -12.15 9.68
C LEU A 104 10.04 -13.32 8.88
N ARG A 105 10.89 -14.29 8.57
CA ARG A 105 10.48 -15.53 7.91
C ARG A 105 10.36 -16.67 8.92
N LYS A 106 9.24 -17.39 8.88
CA LYS A 106 9.07 -18.64 9.63
C LYS A 106 9.96 -19.75 9.02
N PRO A 107 10.60 -20.63 9.80
CA PRO A 107 10.46 -20.84 11.23
C PRO A 107 11.19 -19.78 12.08
N LEU A 108 10.56 -19.38 13.20
CA LEU A 108 11.10 -18.37 14.11
C LEU A 108 11.93 -19.03 15.21
N SER A 109 13.13 -18.51 15.44
CA SER A 109 13.87 -18.81 16.67
C SER A 109 13.52 -17.82 17.79
N PRO A 110 13.73 -18.19 19.07
CA PRO A 110 13.55 -17.27 20.17
C PRO A 110 14.35 -15.96 20.02
N GLU A 111 15.57 -16.07 19.53
CA GLU A 111 16.50 -14.94 19.32
C GLU A 111 15.98 -13.99 18.23
N MET A 112 15.37 -14.51 17.18
CA MET A 112 14.77 -13.71 16.12
C MET A 112 13.58 -12.90 16.64
N ILE A 113 12.71 -13.51 17.44
CA ILE A 113 11.55 -12.86 18.05
C ILE A 113 12.03 -11.72 18.99
N GLU A 114 12.98 -12.03 19.87
CA GLU A 114 13.48 -11.10 20.86
C GLU A 114 14.27 -9.96 20.19
N GLY A 115 15.16 -10.28 19.26
CA GLY A 115 15.93 -9.30 18.51
C GLY A 115 15.07 -8.34 17.70
N SER A 116 14.07 -8.86 16.98
CA SER A 116 13.15 -8.03 16.21
C SER A 116 12.26 -7.15 17.11
N ALA A 117 11.78 -7.68 18.25
CA ALA A 117 11.04 -6.89 19.23
C ALA A 117 11.88 -5.72 19.78
N GLN A 118 13.13 -5.99 20.16
CA GLN A 118 14.04 -4.96 20.65
C GLN A 118 14.36 -3.93 19.58
N HIS A 119 14.70 -4.39 18.36
CA HIS A 119 15.00 -3.50 17.24
C HIS A 119 13.81 -2.59 16.88
N ALA A 120 12.60 -3.15 16.77
CA ALA A 120 11.40 -2.40 16.45
C ALA A 120 11.04 -1.36 17.53
N LEU A 121 11.29 -1.66 18.79
CA LEU A 121 11.02 -0.77 19.93
C LEU A 121 12.10 0.30 20.16
N LEU A 122 13.33 0.04 19.68
CA LEU A 122 14.45 1.00 19.76
C LEU A 122 14.51 1.90 18.52
N ALA A 123 13.94 1.47 17.40
CA ALA A 123 13.84 2.31 16.21
C ALA A 123 13.09 3.59 16.60
N PRO A 124 13.65 4.80 16.31
CA PRO A 124 12.92 6.03 16.57
C PRO A 124 11.61 5.91 15.78
N ALA A 125 10.48 5.99 16.52
CA ALA A 125 9.18 6.11 15.87
C ALA A 125 9.31 7.18 14.78
N PRO A 126 8.84 6.96 13.54
CA PRO A 126 8.80 8.03 12.58
C PRO A 126 8.13 9.18 13.29
N ARG A 127 8.90 10.23 13.59
CA ARG A 127 8.32 11.44 14.16
C ARG A 127 7.18 11.76 13.23
N ALA A 128 5.94 11.66 13.76
CA ALA A 128 4.83 12.29 13.11
C ALA A 128 5.36 13.68 12.75
N VAL A 129 5.47 13.95 11.45
CA VAL A 129 5.61 15.32 11.01
C VAL A 129 4.36 15.94 11.58
N ALA A 130 4.52 16.58 12.73
CA ALA A 130 3.49 17.41 13.32
C ALA A 130 3.02 18.25 12.13
N LYS A 131 1.72 18.21 11.86
CA LYS A 131 1.11 19.22 11.04
C LYS A 131 1.62 20.54 11.60
N GLU A 132 2.67 21.08 11.02
CA GLU A 132 3.01 22.46 11.21
C GLU A 132 1.79 23.23 10.69
N GLU A 133 1.06 23.81 11.63
CA GLU A 133 0.19 24.94 11.30
C GLU A 133 1.03 25.92 10.48
N PRO A 134 0.47 26.55 9.46
CA PRO A 134 1.21 27.45 8.60
C PRO A 134 1.65 28.67 9.41
N GLN A 135 2.87 28.65 9.92
CA GLN A 135 3.53 29.90 10.30
C GLN A 135 3.84 30.64 9.00
N ALA A 136 3.13 31.72 8.83
CA ALA A 136 3.36 32.70 7.80
C ALA A 136 4.80 33.25 7.87
N LEU A 137 5.36 33.51 6.67
CA LEU A 137 6.44 34.42 6.30
C LEU A 137 7.81 33.77 5.95
N ALA A 138 8.09 33.56 4.70
CA ALA A 138 8.82 34.44 3.78
C ALA A 138 9.15 33.72 2.46
N PRO A 139 9.28 34.38 1.31
CA PRO A 139 9.25 33.75 -0.01
C PRO A 139 10.63 33.27 -0.44
N VAL A 140 10.80 31.97 -0.63
CA VAL A 140 11.95 31.42 -1.36
C VAL A 140 11.46 30.42 -2.41
N ALA A 141 11.69 30.81 -3.65
CA ALA A 141 11.77 30.05 -4.88
C ALA A 141 11.04 28.70 -4.98
N GLN A 142 10.00 28.72 -5.79
CA GLN A 142 9.26 27.58 -6.31
C GLN A 142 10.20 26.58 -6.99
N VAL A 143 10.38 25.39 -6.41
CA VAL A 143 10.70 24.18 -7.17
C VAL A 143 9.38 23.45 -7.39
N ALA A 144 8.86 23.59 -8.62
CA ALA A 144 7.69 22.90 -9.09
C ALA A 144 7.98 21.39 -9.15
N VAL A 145 7.53 20.60 -8.18
CA VAL A 145 7.46 19.14 -8.29
C VAL A 145 6.05 18.76 -8.73
N GLN A 146 5.95 18.64 -9.97
CA GLN A 146 5.21 17.76 -10.87
C GLN A 146 4.11 16.87 -10.25
N ASN A 147 2.95 17.46 -9.98
CA ASN A 147 1.71 16.72 -9.69
C ASN A 147 0.78 16.72 -10.94
N GLN A 148 1.41 16.62 -12.16
CA GLN A 148 0.66 16.69 -13.42
C GLN A 148 0.18 15.35 -13.99
N SER A 149 0.54 14.21 -13.40
CA SER A 149 0.24 12.92 -14.03
C SER A 149 -1.13 12.32 -13.70
N ARG A 150 -1.72 12.63 -12.56
CA ARG A 150 -3.02 12.05 -12.17
C ARG A 150 -4.24 12.77 -12.75
N ALA A 151 -4.19 14.08 -12.87
CA ALA A 151 -5.29 14.84 -13.46
C ALA A 151 -5.44 14.61 -14.98
N LYS A 152 -4.32 14.38 -15.70
CA LYS A 152 -4.34 14.04 -17.13
C LYS A 152 -4.87 12.63 -17.39
N ALA A 153 -4.59 11.66 -16.51
CA ALA A 153 -5.08 10.30 -16.64
C ALA A 153 -6.59 10.21 -16.44
N ILE A 154 -7.15 10.94 -15.49
CA ILE A 154 -8.60 10.98 -15.21
C ILE A 154 -9.35 11.69 -16.35
N GLY A 155 -8.80 12.78 -16.87
CA GLY A 155 -9.38 13.51 -18.02
C GLY A 155 -9.41 12.66 -19.29
N LEU A 156 -8.37 11.87 -19.55
CA LEU A 156 -8.29 10.98 -20.71
C LEU A 156 -9.25 9.79 -20.60
N PHE A 157 -9.47 9.29 -19.39
CA PHE A 157 -10.40 8.17 -19.14
C PHE A 157 -11.87 8.58 -19.33
N LEU A 158 -12.22 9.81 -18.96
CA LEU A 158 -13.56 10.39 -19.18
C LEU A 158 -13.78 10.78 -20.66
N ALA A 159 -12.73 11.11 -21.40
CA ALA A 159 -12.83 11.46 -22.82
C ALA A 159 -12.84 10.24 -23.77
N ALA A 160 -12.39 9.06 -23.30
CA ALA A 160 -12.27 7.85 -24.12
C ALA A 160 -13.57 7.44 -24.85
N PRO A 161 -14.77 7.43 -24.22
CA PRO A 161 -16.00 7.06 -24.92
C PRO A 161 -16.40 8.08 -26.01
N PHE A 162 -16.07 9.36 -25.85
CA PHE A 162 -16.40 10.39 -26.84
C PHE A 162 -15.46 10.35 -28.05
N ILE A 163 -14.20 9.96 -27.85
CA ILE A 163 -13.22 9.76 -28.93
C ILE A 163 -13.66 8.60 -29.83
N GLY A 164 -14.10 7.48 -29.26
CA GLY A 164 -14.63 6.34 -30.00
C GLY A 164 -15.86 6.68 -30.81
N LEU A 165 -16.81 7.45 -30.24
CA LEU A 165 -18.00 7.90 -30.94
C LEU A 165 -17.69 8.86 -32.10
N ALA A 166 -16.72 9.76 -31.93
CA ALA A 166 -16.28 10.65 -32.98
C ALA A 166 -15.67 9.87 -34.17
N TYR A 167 -14.87 8.83 -33.92
CA TYR A 167 -14.35 7.98 -34.98
C TYR A 167 -15.45 7.19 -35.70
N ALA A 168 -16.44 6.65 -34.99
CA ALA A 168 -17.55 5.91 -35.57
C ALA A 168 -18.40 6.77 -36.51
N VAL A 169 -18.56 8.06 -36.20
CA VAL A 169 -19.33 9.01 -37.03
C VAL A 169 -18.50 9.55 -38.20
N LEU A 170 -17.21 9.84 -38.01
CA LEU A 170 -16.37 10.50 -39.04
C LEU A 170 -15.80 9.53 -40.09
N LEU A 171 -15.50 8.27 -39.70
CA LEU A 171 -14.91 7.28 -40.61
C LEU A 171 -15.72 7.03 -41.88
N PRO A 172 -17.06 6.86 -41.84
CA PRO A 172 -17.85 6.65 -43.07
C PRO A 172 -17.81 7.86 -43.99
N PHE A 173 -17.74 9.08 -43.48
CA PHE A 173 -17.62 10.29 -44.32
C PHE A 173 -16.27 10.39 -45.01
N VAL A 174 -15.20 10.00 -44.35
CA VAL A 174 -13.86 9.94 -44.97
C VAL A 174 -13.83 8.86 -46.06
N GLY A 175 -14.42 7.71 -45.83
CA GLY A 175 -14.52 6.64 -46.83
C GLY A 175 -15.30 7.08 -48.08
N VAL A 176 -16.45 7.70 -47.91
CA VAL A 176 -17.28 8.22 -48.99
C VAL A 176 -16.56 9.32 -49.78
N SER A 177 -15.92 10.27 -49.09
CA SER A 177 -15.16 11.36 -49.74
C SER A 177 -13.99 10.84 -50.58
N MET A 178 -13.31 9.78 -50.11
CA MET A 178 -12.24 9.14 -50.83
C MET A 178 -12.72 8.40 -52.09
N LEU A 179 -13.89 7.73 -52.01
CA LEU A 179 -14.53 7.08 -53.15
C LEU A 179 -14.99 8.09 -54.22
N VAL A 180 -15.61 9.21 -53.79
CA VAL A 180 -16.01 10.30 -54.70
C VAL A 180 -14.77 10.91 -55.37
N TRP A 181 -13.70 11.15 -54.62
CA TRP A 181 -12.46 11.69 -55.18
C TRP A 181 -11.81 10.72 -56.19
N ALA A 182 -11.78 9.43 -55.91
CA ALA A 182 -11.28 8.39 -56.80
C ALA A 182 -12.14 8.30 -58.09
N GLY A 183 -13.46 8.39 -57.99
CA GLY A 183 -14.38 8.41 -59.12
C GLY A 183 -14.20 9.62 -60.00
N VAL A 184 -14.05 10.81 -59.44
CA VAL A 184 -13.79 12.05 -60.19
C VAL A 184 -12.43 11.98 -60.89
N LYS A 185 -11.41 11.41 -60.24
CA LYS A 185 -10.09 11.21 -60.85
C LYS A 185 -10.12 10.23 -62.00
N ALA A 186 -10.89 9.14 -61.88
CA ALA A 186 -11.07 8.15 -62.96
C ALA A 186 -11.82 8.74 -64.17
N LEU A 187 -12.83 9.58 -63.96
CA LEU A 187 -13.55 10.29 -65.02
C LEU A 187 -12.69 11.31 -65.75
N LYS A 188 -11.75 11.98 -65.10
CA LYS A 188 -10.81 12.91 -65.70
C LYS A 188 -9.63 12.24 -66.42
N ALA A 189 -9.40 10.96 -66.17
CA ALA A 189 -8.33 10.16 -66.79
C ALA A 189 -8.73 9.45 -68.07
N LYS A 190 -9.90 9.78 -68.70
CA LYS A 190 -10.31 9.19 -69.96
C LYS A 190 -9.39 9.69 -71.10
N PRO A 191 -8.65 8.80 -71.81
CA PRO A 191 -7.76 9.23 -72.88
C PRO A 191 -8.60 9.74 -74.03
N ARG A 192 -8.16 10.84 -74.63
CA ARG A 192 -8.58 11.26 -75.99
C ARG A 192 -8.01 10.23 -76.96
N GLU A 193 -8.84 9.39 -77.50
CA GLU A 193 -8.49 8.67 -78.69
C GLU A 193 -8.52 9.67 -79.90
N VAL A 194 -7.43 9.63 -80.63
CA VAL A 194 -7.25 10.28 -81.98
C VAL A 194 -7.90 9.42 -83.04
#